data_10e62e11bc0d46cdeee6e59a240e2543
#
_entry.id   10e62e11bc0d46cdeee6e59a240e2543
#
_cell.length_a   1.000
_cell.length_b   1.000
_cell.length_c   1.000
_cell.angle_alpha   90.00
_cell.angle_beta   90.00
_cell.angle_gamma   90.00
#
_symmetry.space_group_name_H-M   'P 1'
#
loop_
_entity.id
_entity.type
_entity.pdbx_description
1 polymer ?
#
loop_
_entity_poly.entity_id
_entity_poly.type
_entity_poly.pdbx_seq_one_letter_code
_entity_poly.pdbx_strand_id
1 'polypeptide(L)'
;MTLSRTSAAALDQAVSLLGPGEAAEMAIRQAAWVARCVGRGSSAPLDSDDLTALAHFLRTREFKRGDLLFAGGSVPHGVWIVQRGRVELSAGSGRKRSVVHVLQPGDVDGDIQHLLELPLPYTAHALDDATALFLSAADFEKLLAQRQAITRRWLSSVAERLVASQHRVLGLLGRTLTEQVAQLLLDEAVDGQVLLPQRTLAAMVGVQRPSLNKTLKEFERKNLISVRYAAIIIHSSDGLAELLDPR
;
A
#
# COMPACT_ATOMS: atom_id res chain seq x y z
N MET A 1 -8.94 -17.39 -11.48
CA MET A 1 -8.32 -16.75 -10.30
C MET A 1 -8.84 -17.41 -9.03
N THR A 2 -8.12 -18.40 -8.52
CA THR A 2 -8.54 -19.18 -7.33
C THR A 2 -7.93 -18.50 -6.12
N LEU A 3 -8.74 -17.74 -5.38
CA LEU A 3 -8.37 -17.13 -4.11
C LEU A 3 -7.93 -18.23 -3.14
N SER A 4 -6.70 -18.13 -2.63
CA SER A 4 -6.20 -18.96 -1.54
C SER A 4 -7.13 -18.78 -0.33
N ARG A 5 -8.05 -19.69 -0.16
CA ARG A 5 -9.00 -19.74 0.96
C ARG A 5 -8.23 -20.16 2.20
N THR A 6 -7.99 -19.24 3.14
CA THR A 6 -7.90 -19.64 4.53
C THR A 6 -9.15 -20.44 4.81
N SER A 7 -9.02 -21.73 5.20
CA SER A 7 -10.17 -22.60 5.38
C SER A 7 -11.13 -21.97 6.38
N ALA A 8 -12.43 -21.98 6.09
CA ALA A 8 -13.45 -21.52 7.05
C ALA A 8 -13.29 -22.23 8.41
N ALA A 9 -12.89 -23.50 8.40
CA ALA A 9 -12.61 -24.28 9.61
C ALA A 9 -11.44 -23.70 10.44
N ALA A 10 -10.38 -23.15 9.79
CA ALA A 10 -9.29 -22.51 10.51
C ALA A 10 -9.70 -21.18 11.16
N LEU A 11 -10.61 -20.44 10.52
CA LEU A 11 -11.18 -19.21 11.10
C LEU A 11 -12.07 -19.52 12.30
N ASP A 12 -12.99 -20.48 12.20
CA ASP A 12 -13.88 -20.88 13.29
C ASP A 12 -13.09 -21.42 14.48
N GLN A 13 -12.06 -22.22 14.24
CA GLN A 13 -11.18 -22.73 15.27
C GLN A 13 -10.38 -21.61 15.94
N ALA A 14 -9.88 -20.63 15.19
CA ALA A 14 -9.14 -19.48 15.74
C ALA A 14 -10.04 -18.59 16.63
N VAL A 15 -11.32 -18.37 16.25
CA VAL A 15 -12.31 -17.68 17.10
C VAL A 15 -12.52 -18.43 18.41
N SER A 16 -12.63 -19.75 18.37
CA SER A 16 -12.79 -20.58 19.58
C SER A 16 -11.59 -20.49 20.52
N LEU A 17 -10.37 -20.36 20.01
CA LEU A 17 -9.14 -20.23 20.81
C LEU A 17 -9.01 -18.87 21.52
N LEU A 18 -9.51 -17.80 20.94
CA LEU A 18 -9.50 -16.45 21.56
C LEU A 18 -10.64 -16.25 22.56
N GLY A 19 -11.60 -17.15 22.61
CA GLY A 19 -12.78 -17.06 23.47
C GLY A 19 -13.97 -16.40 22.80
N PRO A 20 -15.19 -16.53 23.39
CA PRO A 20 -16.41 -16.01 22.83
C PRO A 20 -16.49 -14.49 23.00
N GLY A 21 -16.87 -13.77 21.91
CA GLY A 21 -17.17 -12.35 21.94
C GLY A 21 -16.89 -11.65 20.62
N GLU A 22 -17.58 -10.55 20.36
CA GLU A 22 -17.44 -9.75 19.14
C GLU A 22 -16.01 -9.23 18.94
N ALA A 23 -15.28 -8.92 20.02
CA ALA A 23 -13.89 -8.44 19.95
C ALA A 23 -12.92 -9.51 19.43
N ALA A 24 -13.09 -10.77 19.88
CA ALA A 24 -12.29 -11.90 19.42
C ALA A 24 -12.56 -12.19 17.94
N GLU A 25 -13.83 -12.21 17.54
CA GLU A 25 -14.22 -12.40 16.15
C GLU A 25 -13.67 -11.29 15.23
N MET A 26 -13.74 -10.04 15.68
CA MET A 26 -13.17 -8.89 14.97
C MET A 26 -11.65 -9.04 14.79
N ALA A 27 -10.92 -9.40 15.85
CA ALA A 27 -9.47 -9.59 15.81
C ALA A 27 -9.07 -10.71 14.82
N ILE A 28 -9.79 -11.83 14.81
CA ILE A 28 -9.54 -12.92 13.86
C ILE A 28 -9.85 -12.49 12.42
N ARG A 29 -10.93 -11.75 12.19
CA ARG A 29 -11.24 -11.20 10.86
C ARG A 29 -10.15 -10.26 10.36
N GLN A 30 -9.60 -9.41 11.25
CA GLN A 30 -8.46 -8.55 10.94
C GLN A 30 -7.20 -9.38 10.62
N ALA A 31 -6.88 -10.39 11.41
CA ALA A 31 -5.75 -11.29 11.17
C ALA A 31 -5.88 -12.02 9.83
N ALA A 32 -7.06 -12.55 9.52
CA ALA A 32 -7.34 -13.20 8.24
C ALA A 32 -7.25 -12.22 7.06
N TRP A 33 -7.63 -10.96 7.27
CA TRP A 33 -7.46 -9.92 6.25
C TRP A 33 -5.98 -9.60 6.04
N VAL A 34 -5.18 -9.40 7.11
CA VAL A 34 -3.72 -9.21 7.03
C VAL A 34 -3.06 -10.39 6.32
N ALA A 35 -3.44 -11.61 6.66
CA ALA A 35 -2.94 -12.81 6.01
C ALA A 35 -3.17 -12.85 4.48
N ARG A 36 -4.18 -12.16 3.97
CA ARG A 36 -4.41 -11.99 2.53
C ARG A 36 -3.56 -10.89 1.92
N CYS A 37 -3.21 -9.86 2.71
CA CYS A 37 -2.38 -8.75 2.26
C CYS A 37 -0.89 -9.12 2.25
N VAL A 38 -0.46 -9.91 3.23
CA VAL A 38 0.94 -10.32 3.40
C VAL A 38 1.21 -11.60 2.62
N GLY A 39 1.67 -11.44 1.37
CA GLY A 39 2.08 -12.52 0.48
C GLY A 39 0.93 -13.34 -0.09
N ARG A 40 0.86 -13.46 -1.39
CA ARG A 40 -0.16 -14.21 -2.14
C ARG A 40 0.05 -15.72 -2.15
N GLY A 41 0.96 -16.23 -1.30
CA GLY A 41 1.45 -17.58 -1.39
C GLY A 41 0.41 -18.66 -1.05
N SER A 42 -0.07 -19.39 -2.07
CA SER A 42 -0.67 -20.71 -1.91
C SER A 42 0.29 -21.71 -1.23
N SER A 43 1.58 -21.39 -1.17
CA SER A 43 2.66 -22.23 -0.66
C SER A 43 2.84 -22.21 0.86
N ALA A 44 2.15 -21.34 1.60
CA ALA A 44 2.17 -21.28 3.06
C ALA A 44 0.77 -20.96 3.60
N PRO A 45 -0.15 -21.95 3.64
CA PRO A 45 -1.45 -21.76 4.26
C PRO A 45 -1.26 -21.48 5.76
N LEU A 46 -1.98 -20.50 6.30
CA LEU A 46 -2.01 -20.22 7.72
C LEU A 46 -3.02 -21.16 8.39
N ASP A 47 -2.64 -21.72 9.53
CA ASP A 47 -3.52 -22.46 10.41
C ASP A 47 -4.22 -21.54 11.44
N SER A 48 -5.02 -22.14 12.33
CA SER A 48 -5.74 -21.43 13.38
C SER A 48 -4.82 -20.76 14.38
N ASP A 49 -3.68 -21.37 14.70
CA ASP A 49 -2.72 -20.84 15.65
C ASP A 49 -1.96 -19.64 15.08
N ASP A 50 -1.65 -19.65 13.77
CA ASP A 50 -1.06 -18.54 13.06
C ASP A 50 -2.01 -17.32 13.07
N LEU A 51 -3.30 -17.54 12.79
CA LEU A 51 -4.31 -16.49 12.82
C LEU A 51 -4.52 -15.94 14.21
N THR A 52 -4.54 -16.80 15.23
CA THR A 52 -4.66 -16.43 16.64
C THR A 52 -3.47 -15.58 17.08
N ALA A 53 -2.26 -15.98 16.70
CA ALA A 53 -1.05 -15.22 16.99
C ALA A 53 -1.07 -13.84 16.33
N LEU A 54 -1.44 -13.73 15.05
CA LEU A 54 -1.63 -12.45 14.38
C LEU A 54 -2.67 -11.58 15.08
N ALA A 55 -3.84 -12.14 15.40
CA ALA A 55 -4.93 -11.43 16.07
C ALA A 55 -4.51 -10.89 17.44
N HIS A 56 -3.70 -11.65 18.17
CA HIS A 56 -3.22 -11.25 19.50
C HIS A 56 -2.30 -10.02 19.46
N PHE A 57 -1.47 -9.89 18.43
CA PHE A 57 -0.45 -8.84 18.35
C PHE A 57 -0.90 -7.60 17.57
N LEU A 58 -1.87 -7.71 16.66
CA LEU A 58 -2.36 -6.58 15.90
C LEU A 58 -3.11 -5.56 16.78
N ARG A 59 -2.85 -4.28 16.55
CA ARG A 59 -3.51 -3.15 17.21
C ARG A 59 -4.06 -2.21 16.16
N THR A 60 -5.34 -1.87 16.26
CA THR A 60 -5.98 -0.88 15.39
C THR A 60 -5.58 0.53 15.81
N ARG A 61 -5.25 1.37 14.82
CA ARG A 61 -4.97 2.80 14.97
C ARG A 61 -5.79 3.58 13.96
N GLU A 62 -6.43 4.63 14.43
CA GLU A 62 -7.23 5.53 13.59
C GLU A 62 -6.51 6.87 13.42
N PHE A 63 -6.59 7.41 12.20
CA PHE A 63 -5.94 8.65 11.81
C PHE A 63 -6.93 9.52 11.07
N LYS A 64 -6.94 10.80 11.39
CA LYS A 64 -7.66 11.82 10.63
C LYS A 64 -6.81 12.27 9.45
N ARG A 65 -7.46 12.79 8.43
CA ARG A 65 -6.77 13.40 7.29
C ARG A 65 -5.72 14.41 7.74
N GLY A 66 -4.49 14.19 7.34
CA GLY A 66 -3.33 15.01 7.67
C GLY A 66 -2.54 14.54 8.89
N ASP A 67 -3.05 13.56 9.65
CA ASP A 67 -2.34 13.02 10.80
C ASP A 67 -1.05 12.32 10.38
N LEU A 68 -0.05 12.41 11.25
CA LEU A 68 1.23 11.76 11.11
C LEU A 68 1.14 10.31 11.61
N LEU A 69 1.47 9.34 10.77
CA LEU A 69 1.62 7.95 11.17
C LEU A 69 3.03 7.70 11.73
N PHE A 70 4.06 8.12 11.00
CA PHE A 70 5.45 8.08 11.44
C PHE A 70 6.30 9.13 10.73
N ALA A 71 7.40 9.52 11.38
CA ALA A 71 8.32 10.53 10.87
C ALA A 71 9.54 9.89 10.21
N GLY A 72 9.97 10.45 9.06
CA GLY A 72 11.24 10.10 8.43
C GLY A 72 12.43 10.40 9.33
N GLY A 73 13.47 9.59 9.23
CA GLY A 73 14.67 9.68 10.05
C GLY A 73 14.54 8.98 11.42
N SER A 74 13.34 8.57 11.83
CA SER A 74 13.14 7.80 13.07
C SER A 74 13.37 6.30 12.85
N VAL A 75 13.72 5.60 13.92
CA VAL A 75 13.76 4.13 13.93
C VAL A 75 12.34 3.60 13.90
N PRO A 76 12.01 2.58 13.07
CA PRO A 76 10.70 1.98 13.06
C PRO A 76 10.35 1.36 14.41
N HIS A 77 9.22 1.76 15.01
CA HIS A 77 8.73 1.14 16.24
C HIS A 77 7.88 -0.11 15.98
N GLY A 78 7.64 -0.43 14.73
CA GLY A 78 6.86 -1.57 14.29
C GLY A 78 6.43 -1.45 12.83
N VAL A 79 5.53 -2.34 12.46
CA VAL A 79 5.01 -2.52 11.10
C VAL A 79 3.60 -1.97 11.01
N TRP A 80 3.32 -1.26 9.95
CA TRP A 80 2.02 -0.66 9.63
C TRP A 80 1.39 -1.37 8.45
N ILE A 81 0.11 -1.72 8.56
CA ILE A 81 -0.69 -2.29 7.47
C ILE A 81 -1.92 -1.40 7.29
N VAL A 82 -2.05 -0.74 6.16
CA VAL A 82 -3.20 0.14 5.88
C VAL A 82 -4.43 -0.72 5.68
N GLN A 83 -5.45 -0.54 6.53
CA GLN A 83 -6.72 -1.27 6.43
C GLN A 83 -7.79 -0.49 5.66
N ARG A 84 -7.82 0.83 5.86
CA ARG A 84 -8.77 1.75 5.23
C ARG A 84 -8.13 3.11 5.03
N GLY A 85 -8.59 3.85 4.02
CA GLY A 85 -8.02 5.16 3.68
C GLY A 85 -6.70 5.01 2.93
N ARG A 86 -5.98 6.12 2.76
CA ARG A 86 -4.71 6.20 2.03
C ARG A 86 -3.67 6.96 2.82
N VAL A 87 -2.42 6.52 2.73
CA VAL A 87 -1.30 7.12 3.45
C VAL A 87 -0.21 7.52 2.47
N GLU A 88 0.15 8.79 2.46
CA GLU A 88 1.18 9.35 1.59
C GLU A 88 2.55 9.25 2.25
N LEU A 89 3.49 8.60 1.57
CA LEU A 89 4.90 8.55 1.95
C LEU A 89 5.65 9.65 1.21
N SER A 90 6.28 10.57 1.94
CA SER A 90 6.99 11.70 1.34
C SER A 90 8.35 11.93 1.95
N ALA A 91 9.32 12.28 1.09
CA ALA A 91 10.68 12.64 1.46
C ALA A 91 10.95 14.12 1.16
N GLY A 92 11.86 14.74 1.92
CA GLY A 92 12.19 16.15 1.80
C GLY A 92 11.15 17.08 2.43
N SER A 93 11.33 18.38 2.26
CA SER A 93 10.44 19.41 2.83
C SER A 93 10.26 20.59 1.89
N GLY A 94 9.18 21.35 2.07
CA GLY A 94 8.88 22.54 1.30
C GLY A 94 8.86 22.29 -0.21
N ARG A 95 9.65 23.06 -0.99
CA ARG A 95 9.72 22.94 -2.45
C ARG A 95 10.42 21.65 -2.94
N LYS A 96 11.20 20.99 -2.08
CA LYS A 96 11.93 19.75 -2.39
C LYS A 96 11.19 18.49 -1.90
N ARG A 97 9.94 18.64 -1.44
CA ARG A 97 9.12 17.52 -1.03
C ARG A 97 8.72 16.68 -2.24
N SER A 98 9.02 15.40 -2.20
CA SER A 98 8.62 14.41 -3.21
C SER A 98 7.76 13.35 -2.56
N VAL A 99 6.71 12.93 -3.25
CA VAL A 99 5.91 11.77 -2.85
C VAL A 99 6.58 10.53 -3.41
N VAL A 100 6.96 9.63 -2.51
CA VAL A 100 7.63 8.37 -2.86
C VAL A 100 6.58 7.34 -3.27
N HIS A 101 5.49 7.25 -2.49
CA HIS A 101 4.41 6.30 -2.72
C HIS A 101 3.15 6.73 -1.96
N VAL A 102 2.01 6.20 -2.38
CA VAL A 102 0.74 6.30 -1.63
C VAL A 102 0.31 4.89 -1.27
N LEU A 103 0.36 4.58 0.02
CA LEU A 103 -0.09 3.28 0.53
C LEU A 103 -1.62 3.19 0.40
N GLN A 104 -2.07 2.07 -0.12
CA GLN A 104 -3.47 1.69 -0.30
C GLN A 104 -3.87 0.64 0.76
N PRO A 105 -5.17 0.34 0.93
CA PRO A 105 -5.60 -0.77 1.76
C PRO A 105 -4.95 -2.10 1.33
N GLY A 106 -4.24 -2.74 2.25
CA GLY A 106 -3.45 -3.95 2.03
C GLY A 106 -1.95 -3.73 1.98
N ASP A 107 -1.49 -2.48 1.82
CA ASP A 107 -0.07 -2.18 1.79
C ASP A 107 0.54 -2.22 3.20
N VAL A 108 1.82 -2.62 3.23
CA VAL A 108 2.63 -2.80 4.44
C VAL A 108 3.84 -1.88 4.38
N ASP A 109 4.18 -1.26 5.50
CA ASP A 109 5.37 -0.40 5.63
C ASP A 109 6.03 -0.49 7.02
N GLY A 110 7.30 -0.09 7.09
CA GLY A 110 8.11 -0.13 8.31
C GLY A 110 8.83 -1.45 8.55
N ASP A 111 8.40 -2.54 7.93
CA ASP A 111 8.98 -3.88 8.09
C ASP A 111 10.39 -4.01 7.50
N ILE A 112 10.60 -3.50 6.29
CA ILE A 112 11.91 -3.57 5.61
C ILE A 112 12.96 -2.78 6.41
N GLN A 113 12.63 -1.57 6.83
CA GLN A 113 13.53 -0.72 7.61
C GLN A 113 13.81 -1.35 8.98
N HIS A 114 12.80 -1.95 9.61
CA HIS A 114 12.98 -2.67 10.87
C HIS A 114 13.92 -3.88 10.70
N LEU A 115 13.69 -4.73 9.70
CA LEU A 115 14.52 -5.91 9.43
C LEU A 115 15.98 -5.57 9.07
N LEU A 116 16.22 -4.37 8.53
CA LEU A 116 17.54 -3.89 8.14
C LEU A 116 18.18 -2.94 9.19
N GLU A 117 17.48 -2.69 10.32
CA GLU A 117 17.90 -1.73 11.35
C GLU A 117 18.19 -0.32 10.80
N LEU A 118 17.43 0.08 9.77
CA LEU A 118 17.60 1.36 9.11
C LEU A 118 16.51 2.35 9.58
N PRO A 119 16.83 3.67 9.61
CA PRO A 119 15.80 4.68 9.83
C PRO A 119 14.81 4.75 8.66
N LEU A 120 13.58 5.17 8.94
CA LEU A 120 12.55 5.38 7.93
C LEU A 120 13.01 6.48 6.94
N PRO A 121 13.05 6.22 5.62
CA PRO A 121 13.56 7.19 4.64
C PRO A 121 12.56 8.30 4.30
N TYR A 122 11.32 8.18 4.75
CA TYR A 122 10.22 9.08 4.45
C TYR A 122 9.27 9.25 5.63
N THR A 123 8.46 10.29 5.57
CA THR A 123 7.40 10.59 6.53
C THR A 123 6.05 10.15 5.97
N ALA A 124 5.21 9.53 6.79
CA ALA A 124 3.89 9.04 6.43
C ALA A 124 2.79 9.92 7.01
N HIS A 125 1.89 10.42 6.15
CA HIS A 125 0.70 11.18 6.55
C HIS A 125 -0.57 10.58 5.95
N ALA A 126 -1.65 10.58 6.71
CA ALA A 126 -2.96 10.19 6.21
C ALA A 126 -3.47 11.19 5.15
N LEU A 127 -3.76 10.72 3.94
CA LEU A 127 -4.40 11.54 2.89
C LEU A 127 -5.90 11.72 3.12
N ASP A 128 -6.52 10.72 3.70
CA ASP A 128 -7.93 10.64 4.07
C ASP A 128 -8.03 10.20 5.53
N ASP A 129 -9.25 10.14 6.10
CA ASP A 129 -9.47 9.42 7.34
C ASP A 129 -9.07 7.95 7.12
N ALA A 130 -8.10 7.48 7.88
CA ALA A 130 -7.47 6.18 7.67
C ALA A 130 -7.51 5.31 8.93
N THR A 131 -7.56 4.01 8.71
CA THR A 131 -7.36 3.00 9.75
C THR A 131 -6.17 2.14 9.36
N ALA A 132 -5.20 2.00 10.25
CA ALA A 132 -4.07 1.10 10.07
C ALA A 132 -4.01 0.08 11.21
N LEU A 133 -3.55 -1.11 10.89
CA LEU A 133 -3.19 -2.13 11.86
C LEU A 133 -1.69 -1.98 12.15
N PHE A 134 -1.37 -1.93 13.42
CA PHE A 134 0.00 -1.78 13.91
C PHE A 134 0.44 -3.05 14.60
N LEU A 135 1.64 -3.49 14.27
CA LEU A 135 2.33 -4.60 14.88
C LEU A 135 3.64 -4.07 15.46
N SER A 136 3.82 -4.14 16.78
CA SER A 136 5.04 -3.61 17.39
C SER A 136 6.28 -4.37 16.91
N ALA A 137 7.44 -3.71 16.88
CA ALA A 137 8.70 -4.33 16.48
C ALA A 137 8.98 -5.65 17.23
N ALA A 138 8.78 -5.64 18.57
CA ALA A 138 8.99 -6.84 19.40
C ALA A 138 8.00 -7.98 19.08
N ASP A 139 6.73 -7.65 18.79
CA ASP A 139 5.73 -8.65 18.44
C ASP A 139 5.93 -9.17 17.01
N PHE A 140 6.41 -8.32 16.11
CA PHE A 140 6.78 -8.71 14.75
C PHE A 140 7.93 -9.73 14.77
N GLU A 141 9.00 -9.46 15.52
CA GLU A 141 10.11 -10.42 15.70
C GLU A 141 9.63 -11.76 16.30
N LYS A 142 8.77 -11.72 17.33
CA LYS A 142 8.18 -12.93 17.88
C LYS A 142 7.40 -13.74 16.87
N LEU A 143 6.57 -13.08 16.05
CA LEU A 143 5.81 -13.75 15.00
C LEU A 143 6.73 -14.41 13.99
N LEU A 144 7.75 -13.69 13.50
CA LEU A 144 8.70 -14.25 12.53
C LEU A 144 9.51 -15.42 13.11
N ALA A 145 9.94 -15.34 14.38
CA ALA A 145 10.69 -16.40 15.03
C ALA A 145 9.86 -17.67 15.32
N GLN A 146 8.58 -17.51 15.64
CA GLN A 146 7.74 -18.60 16.13
C GLN A 146 6.81 -19.20 15.08
N ARG A 147 6.53 -18.50 13.97
CA ARG A 147 5.51 -18.86 12.98
C ARG A 147 6.08 -18.91 11.57
N GLN A 148 6.62 -20.06 11.19
CA GLN A 148 7.29 -20.26 9.90
C GLN A 148 6.38 -19.94 8.70
N ALA A 149 5.09 -20.25 8.77
CA ALA A 149 4.15 -19.94 7.70
C ALA A 149 3.99 -18.42 7.52
N ILE A 150 3.90 -17.66 8.62
CA ILE A 150 3.85 -16.19 8.61
C ILE A 150 5.15 -15.62 8.02
N THR A 151 6.31 -16.11 8.48
CA THR A 151 7.63 -15.69 7.99
C THR A 151 7.75 -15.89 6.48
N ARG A 152 7.38 -17.06 5.98
CA ARG A 152 7.40 -17.34 4.55
C ARG A 152 6.49 -16.41 3.75
N ARG A 153 5.29 -16.13 4.25
CA ARG A 153 4.38 -15.15 3.60
C ARG A 153 4.96 -13.76 3.61
N TRP A 154 5.53 -13.32 4.74
CA TRP A 154 6.16 -12.00 4.84
C TRP A 154 7.30 -11.84 3.85
N LEU A 155 8.18 -12.85 3.77
CA LEU A 155 9.26 -12.86 2.79
C LEU A 155 8.73 -12.78 1.34
N SER A 156 7.67 -13.50 1.02
CA SER A 156 7.01 -13.40 -0.29
C SER A 156 6.47 -12.00 -0.57
N SER A 157 5.85 -11.36 0.43
CA SER A 157 5.35 -9.98 0.33
C SER A 157 6.48 -8.98 0.07
N VAL A 158 7.61 -9.10 0.79
CA VAL A 158 8.80 -8.26 0.55
C VAL A 158 9.32 -8.45 -0.87
N ALA A 159 9.42 -9.70 -1.34
CA ALA A 159 9.85 -10.01 -2.71
C ALA A 159 8.89 -9.44 -3.77
N GLU A 160 7.58 -9.55 -3.59
CA GLU A 160 6.58 -8.96 -4.48
C GLU A 160 6.71 -7.43 -4.55
N ARG A 161 6.90 -6.76 -3.40
CA ARG A 161 7.12 -5.31 -3.34
C ARG A 161 8.43 -4.88 -3.98
N LEU A 162 9.49 -5.70 -3.87
CA LEU A 162 10.76 -5.47 -4.57
C LEU A 162 10.55 -5.51 -6.08
N VAL A 163 9.90 -6.53 -6.60
CA VAL A 163 9.59 -6.67 -8.05
C VAL A 163 8.75 -5.47 -8.53
N ALA A 164 7.71 -5.09 -7.79
CA ALA A 164 6.88 -3.94 -8.13
C ALA A 164 7.69 -2.63 -8.12
N SER A 165 8.64 -2.46 -7.18
CA SER A 165 9.54 -1.31 -7.13
C SER A 165 10.49 -1.27 -8.33
N GLN A 166 11.06 -2.43 -8.71
CA GLN A 166 11.91 -2.55 -9.90
C GLN A 166 11.14 -2.18 -11.18
N HIS A 167 9.90 -2.66 -11.33
CA HIS A 167 9.06 -2.31 -12.49
C HIS A 167 8.77 -0.80 -12.53
N ARG A 168 8.51 -0.15 -11.39
CA ARG A 168 8.34 1.32 -11.35
C ARG A 168 9.59 2.06 -11.79
N VAL A 169 10.78 1.64 -11.31
CA VAL A 169 12.05 2.26 -11.72
C VAL A 169 12.28 2.08 -13.22
N LEU A 170 12.09 0.86 -13.75
CA LEU A 170 12.20 0.59 -15.18
C LEU A 170 11.20 1.42 -16.00
N GLY A 171 9.98 1.59 -15.46
CA GLY A 171 8.95 2.42 -16.08
C GLY A 171 9.29 3.91 -16.14
N LEU A 172 10.14 4.43 -15.26
CA LEU A 172 10.60 5.82 -15.27
C LEU A 172 11.80 6.04 -16.17
N LEU A 173 12.63 5.01 -16.40
CA LEU A 173 13.81 5.09 -17.22
C LEU A 173 13.46 5.16 -18.72
N GLY A 174 13.93 6.21 -19.40
CA GLY A 174 13.74 6.38 -20.85
C GLY A 174 12.36 6.86 -21.28
N ARG A 175 11.42 7.12 -20.36
CA ARG A 175 10.09 7.60 -20.68
C ARG A 175 9.99 9.12 -20.63
N THR A 176 9.24 9.70 -21.55
CA THR A 176 8.84 11.10 -21.54
C THR A 176 7.86 11.38 -20.39
N LEU A 177 7.71 12.65 -20.01
CA LEU A 177 6.71 13.04 -18.99
C LEU A 177 5.29 12.57 -19.35
N THR A 178 4.94 12.62 -20.63
CA THR A 178 3.63 12.17 -21.13
C THR A 178 3.41 10.69 -20.84
N GLU A 179 4.38 9.84 -21.16
CA GLU A 179 4.33 8.41 -20.87
C GLU A 179 4.32 8.11 -19.37
N GLN A 180 5.15 8.82 -18.58
CA GLN A 180 5.17 8.66 -17.12
C GLN A 180 3.82 9.01 -16.49
N VAL A 181 3.17 10.09 -16.94
CA VAL A 181 1.83 10.48 -16.44
C VAL A 181 0.77 9.48 -16.90
N ALA A 182 0.82 8.99 -18.14
CA ALA A 182 -0.11 7.97 -18.63
C ALA A 182 0.00 6.67 -17.79
N GLN A 183 1.23 6.19 -17.55
CA GLN A 183 1.47 5.02 -16.71
C GLN A 183 0.96 5.24 -15.29
N LEU A 184 1.29 6.38 -14.66
CA LEU A 184 0.84 6.70 -13.31
C LEU A 184 -0.69 6.67 -13.20
N LEU A 185 -1.41 7.24 -14.19
CA LEU A 185 -2.87 7.22 -14.17
C LEU A 185 -3.43 5.81 -14.29
N LEU A 186 -2.82 4.93 -15.09
CA LEU A 186 -3.22 3.53 -15.21
C LEU A 186 -2.95 2.75 -13.93
N ASP A 187 -1.80 2.98 -13.29
CA ASP A 187 -1.38 2.27 -12.05
C ASP A 187 -2.25 2.67 -10.84
N GLU A 188 -2.64 3.95 -10.75
CA GLU A 188 -3.40 4.49 -9.61
C GLU A 188 -4.93 4.46 -9.83
N ALA A 189 -5.39 3.95 -10.96
CA ALA A 189 -6.81 3.88 -11.27
C ALA A 189 -7.52 2.76 -10.49
N VAL A 190 -8.58 3.14 -9.80
CA VAL A 190 -9.54 2.21 -9.20
C VAL A 190 -10.90 2.49 -9.84
N ASP A 191 -11.52 1.48 -10.43
CA ASP A 191 -12.80 1.59 -11.13
C ASP A 191 -12.82 2.74 -12.18
N GLY A 192 -11.70 2.90 -12.91
CA GLY A 192 -11.55 3.94 -13.93
C GLY A 192 -11.37 5.37 -13.40
N GLN A 193 -11.08 5.52 -12.11
CA GLN A 193 -10.88 6.82 -11.48
C GLN A 193 -9.58 6.88 -10.69
N VAL A 194 -8.88 8.01 -10.78
CA VAL A 194 -7.71 8.32 -9.95
C VAL A 194 -8.11 9.39 -8.94
N LEU A 195 -8.23 9.00 -7.67
CA LEU A 195 -8.70 9.87 -6.58
C LEU A 195 -7.55 10.53 -5.82
N LEU A 196 -6.48 10.88 -6.51
CA LEU A 196 -5.31 11.56 -5.93
C LEU A 196 -5.31 13.05 -6.27
N PRO A 197 -4.90 13.92 -5.30
CA PRO A 197 -4.70 15.34 -5.60
C PRO A 197 -3.62 15.54 -6.67
N GLN A 198 -3.81 16.48 -7.58
CA GLN A 198 -2.83 16.79 -8.64
C GLN A 198 -1.43 17.13 -8.08
N ARG A 199 -1.35 17.72 -6.88
CA ARG A 199 -0.07 17.98 -6.20
C ARG A 199 0.67 16.68 -5.88
N THR A 200 -0.06 15.64 -5.46
CA THR A 200 0.47 14.30 -5.18
C THR A 200 0.93 13.65 -6.47
N LEU A 201 0.10 13.64 -7.52
CA LEU A 201 0.47 13.11 -8.84
C LEU A 201 1.72 13.81 -9.41
N ALA A 202 1.80 15.14 -9.33
CA ALA A 202 2.98 15.90 -9.77
C ALA A 202 4.24 15.50 -8.99
N ALA A 203 4.11 15.31 -7.67
CA ALA A 203 5.21 14.90 -6.81
C ALA A 203 5.65 13.44 -7.08
N MET A 204 4.73 12.55 -7.46
CA MET A 204 5.04 11.15 -7.81
C MET A 204 5.86 11.03 -9.10
N VAL A 205 5.60 11.87 -10.12
CA VAL A 205 6.42 11.93 -11.34
C VAL A 205 7.59 12.91 -11.26
N GLY A 206 7.81 13.52 -10.08
CA GLY A 206 8.95 14.41 -9.86
C GLY A 206 8.91 15.75 -10.60
N VAL A 207 7.72 16.26 -10.96
CA VAL A 207 7.56 17.50 -11.72
C VAL A 207 6.78 18.57 -10.95
N GLN A 208 6.85 19.81 -11.44
CA GLN A 208 6.01 20.89 -10.95
C GLN A 208 4.57 20.74 -11.45
N ARG A 209 3.59 21.13 -10.60
CA ARG A 209 2.16 21.07 -10.96
C ARG A 209 1.79 21.68 -12.32
N PRO A 210 2.37 22.81 -12.78
CA PRO A 210 2.08 23.35 -14.11
C PRO A 210 2.45 22.39 -15.25
N SER A 211 3.57 21.65 -15.13
CA SER A 211 4.00 20.66 -16.13
C SER A 211 3.03 19.48 -16.19
N LEU A 212 2.64 18.94 -15.03
CA LEU A 212 1.59 17.92 -14.97
C LEU A 212 0.29 18.41 -15.63
N ASN A 213 -0.17 19.61 -15.27
CA ASN A 213 -1.43 20.16 -15.80
C ASN A 213 -1.40 20.33 -17.31
N LYS A 214 -0.25 20.66 -17.91
CA LYS A 214 -0.09 20.70 -19.36
C LYS A 214 -0.35 19.33 -19.98
N THR A 215 0.25 18.29 -19.42
CA THR A 215 0.07 16.90 -19.88
C THR A 215 -1.38 16.43 -19.69
N LEU A 216 -2.00 16.71 -18.54
CA LEU A 216 -3.40 16.34 -18.29
C LEU A 216 -4.35 17.03 -19.28
N LYS A 217 -4.13 18.32 -19.61
CA LYS A 217 -4.91 19.03 -20.63
C LYS A 217 -4.74 18.45 -22.03
N GLU A 218 -3.57 17.89 -22.36
CA GLU A 218 -3.35 17.16 -23.60
C GLU A 218 -4.16 15.87 -23.65
N PHE A 219 -4.23 15.14 -22.53
CA PHE A 219 -5.05 13.94 -22.42
C PHE A 219 -6.56 14.26 -22.51
N GLU A 220 -7.01 15.36 -21.88
CA GLU A 220 -8.39 15.83 -22.01
C GLU A 220 -8.75 16.17 -23.45
N ARG A 221 -7.87 16.89 -24.19
CA ARG A 221 -8.08 17.21 -25.62
C ARG A 221 -8.18 15.97 -26.50
N LYS A 222 -7.50 14.88 -26.13
CA LYS A 222 -7.57 13.57 -26.80
C LYS A 222 -8.75 12.72 -26.32
N ASN A 223 -9.62 13.23 -25.43
CA ASN A 223 -10.72 12.50 -24.79
C ASN A 223 -10.30 11.23 -24.04
N LEU A 224 -9.05 11.14 -23.60
CA LEU A 224 -8.56 10.00 -22.82
C LEU A 224 -9.01 10.06 -21.37
N ILE A 225 -9.12 11.27 -20.82
CA ILE A 225 -9.49 11.52 -19.41
C ILE A 225 -10.41 12.74 -19.29
N SER A 226 -11.02 12.90 -18.10
CA SER A 226 -11.60 14.18 -17.63
C SER A 226 -11.04 14.52 -16.26
N VAL A 227 -10.59 15.76 -16.10
CA VAL A 227 -10.13 16.27 -14.80
C VAL A 227 -11.32 16.85 -14.04
N ARG A 228 -11.56 16.34 -12.80
CA ARG A 228 -12.60 16.82 -11.87
C ARG A 228 -11.95 17.34 -10.59
N TYR A 229 -12.76 17.91 -9.71
CA TYR A 229 -12.29 18.31 -8.40
C TYR A 229 -11.81 17.07 -7.63
N ALA A 230 -10.51 17.03 -7.28
CA ALA A 230 -9.84 15.93 -6.58
C ALA A 230 -9.95 14.53 -7.24
N ALA A 231 -10.32 14.43 -8.52
CA ALA A 231 -10.41 13.17 -9.25
C ALA A 231 -10.03 13.35 -10.72
N ILE A 232 -9.49 12.29 -11.32
CA ILE A 232 -9.30 12.15 -12.76
C ILE A 232 -10.08 10.92 -13.21
N ILE A 233 -10.97 11.08 -14.16
CA ILE A 233 -11.77 10.00 -14.73
C ILE A 233 -11.09 9.55 -16.01
N ILE A 234 -10.80 8.26 -16.13
CA ILE A 234 -10.22 7.65 -17.33
C ILE A 234 -11.37 7.21 -18.24
N HIS A 235 -11.41 7.72 -19.47
CA HIS A 235 -12.37 7.34 -20.50
C HIS A 235 -11.85 6.23 -21.41
N SER A 236 -10.53 6.20 -21.63
CA SER A 236 -9.87 5.19 -22.47
C SER A 236 -8.55 4.74 -21.85
N SER A 237 -8.59 3.60 -21.17
CA SER A 237 -7.38 2.94 -20.67
C SER A 237 -6.48 2.48 -21.80
N ASP A 238 -7.07 1.96 -22.90
CA ASP A 238 -6.32 1.53 -24.08
C ASP A 238 -5.60 2.71 -24.75
N GLY A 239 -6.26 3.85 -24.88
CA GLY A 239 -5.64 5.06 -25.44
C GLY A 239 -4.52 5.64 -24.56
N LEU A 240 -4.57 5.47 -23.23
CA LEU A 240 -3.45 5.80 -22.37
C LEU A 240 -2.31 4.76 -22.51
N ALA A 241 -2.64 3.48 -22.67
CA ALA A 241 -1.64 2.42 -22.85
C ALA A 241 -0.90 2.56 -24.22
N GLU A 242 -1.60 2.98 -25.27
CA GLU A 242 -0.98 3.28 -26.57
C GLU A 242 0.09 4.38 -26.52
N LEU A 243 -0.01 5.30 -25.55
CA LEU A 243 1.03 6.31 -25.33
C LEU A 243 2.31 5.75 -24.75
N LEU A 244 2.30 4.54 -24.18
CA LEU A 244 3.44 3.89 -23.54
C LEU A 244 4.28 3.08 -24.51
N ASP A 245 3.73 2.75 -25.66
CA ASP A 245 4.39 1.98 -26.72
C ASP A 245 4.28 2.76 -28.05
N PRO A 246 5.02 3.86 -28.23
CA PRO A 246 5.05 4.58 -29.49
C PRO A 246 5.72 3.68 -30.53
N ARG A 247 4.92 3.15 -31.47
CA ARG A 247 5.38 2.40 -32.66
C ARG A 247 6.35 3.22 -33.50
#